data_f3fc9c6a3aaa6bed96e897d0452a8d71
#
_entry.id   f3fc9c6a3aaa6bed96e897d0452a8d71
#
_cell.length_a   1.000
_cell.length_b   1.000
_cell.length_c   1.000
_cell.angle_alpha   90.00
_cell.angle_beta   90.00
_cell.angle_gamma   90.00
#
_symmetry.space_group_name_H-M   'P 1'
#
loop_
_entity.id
_entity.type
_entity.pdbx_description
1 polymer ?
#
loop_
_entity_poly.entity_id
_entity_poly.type
_entity_poly.pdbx_seq_one_letter_code
_entity_poly.pdbx_strand_id
1 'polypeptide(L)'
;MSALVRYFLSQGYNVGGYDKTPSELTEKLIAEGASIHYAEDVNLIPDCFKDKETTLVVYTPAIPSDHKELTFFRDNGFDVQKRAQVLGFLTKEHKGLCVAGTHGKTTTSSMAAHILHQSHVKCNAFLGGITKNYGTNYLLSK
;
A
#
# COMPACT_ATOMS: atom_id res chain seq x y z
N MET A 1 -2.23 1.91 -3.73
CA MET A 1 -2.07 0.76 -2.78
C MET A 1 -0.73 0.07 -2.91
N SER A 2 -0.22 -0.18 -4.11
CA SER A 2 1.00 -0.98 -4.36
C SER A 2 2.24 -0.63 -3.52
N ALA A 3 2.48 0.65 -3.23
CA ALA A 3 3.60 1.05 -2.38
C ALA A 3 3.46 0.55 -0.92
N LEU A 4 2.25 0.55 -0.36
CA LEU A 4 1.99 -0.03 0.97
C LEU A 4 2.12 -1.57 0.96
N VAL A 5 1.62 -2.24 -0.09
CA VAL A 5 1.80 -3.68 -0.27
C VAL A 5 3.28 -4.04 -0.21
N ARG A 6 4.11 -3.35 -0.98
CA ARG A 6 5.58 -3.57 -1.00
C ARG A 6 6.22 -3.28 0.34
N TYR A 7 5.79 -2.22 1.02
CA TYR A 7 6.27 -1.91 2.36
C TYR A 7 6.00 -3.07 3.32
N PHE A 8 4.77 -3.53 3.44
CA PHE A 8 4.41 -4.60 4.36
C PHE A 8 5.07 -5.93 4.01
N LEU A 9 5.16 -6.28 2.72
CA LEU A 9 5.93 -7.45 2.27
C LEU A 9 7.40 -7.34 2.69
N SER A 10 8.01 -6.16 2.55
CA SER A 10 9.42 -5.93 2.95
C SER A 10 9.65 -6.03 4.46
N GLN A 11 8.60 -5.86 5.26
CA GLN A 11 8.61 -6.05 6.72
C GLN A 11 8.28 -7.50 7.13
N GLY A 12 8.06 -8.41 6.16
CA GLY A 12 7.77 -9.81 6.43
C GLY A 12 6.30 -10.12 6.75
N TYR A 13 5.39 -9.18 6.53
CA TYR A 13 3.96 -9.44 6.70
C TYR A 13 3.38 -10.18 5.51
N ASN A 14 2.40 -11.05 5.77
CA ASN A 14 1.53 -11.58 4.72
C ASN A 14 0.63 -10.46 4.22
N VAL A 15 0.52 -10.32 2.90
CA VAL A 15 -0.33 -9.29 2.29
C VAL A 15 -1.28 -9.93 1.28
N GLY A 16 -2.55 -9.66 1.43
CA GLY A 16 -3.59 -10.05 0.50
C GLY A 16 -4.45 -8.87 0.10
N GLY A 17 -5.24 -9.03 -0.96
CA GLY A 17 -6.15 -7.96 -1.36
C GLY A 17 -7.00 -8.29 -2.58
N TYR A 18 -7.94 -7.41 -2.81
CA TYR A 18 -8.82 -7.39 -3.97
C TYR A 18 -8.43 -6.25 -4.92
N ASP A 19 -8.42 -6.52 -6.19
CA ASP A 19 -8.44 -5.51 -7.24
C ASP A 19 -9.52 -5.85 -8.26
N LYS A 20 -10.17 -4.83 -8.83
CA LYS A 20 -11.25 -5.04 -9.79
C LYS A 20 -10.77 -5.66 -11.10
N THR A 21 -9.52 -5.37 -11.48
CA THR A 21 -9.02 -5.71 -12.81
C THR A 21 -7.56 -6.19 -12.75
N PRO A 22 -7.24 -7.31 -13.40
CA PRO A 22 -5.85 -7.70 -13.60
C PRO A 22 -5.07 -6.61 -14.32
N SER A 23 -3.84 -6.38 -13.91
CA SER A 23 -2.93 -5.40 -14.49
C SER A 23 -1.49 -5.84 -14.33
N GLU A 24 -0.60 -5.32 -15.14
CA GLU A 24 0.85 -5.56 -14.99
C GLU A 24 1.35 -5.24 -13.57
N LEU A 25 0.73 -4.25 -12.92
CA LEU A 25 1.06 -3.90 -11.55
C LEU A 25 0.64 -4.97 -10.55
N THR A 26 -0.58 -5.51 -10.67
CA THR A 26 -1.06 -6.58 -9.78
C THR A 26 -0.30 -7.88 -10.01
N GLU A 27 0.07 -8.21 -11.25
CA GLU A 27 0.91 -9.36 -11.58
C GLU A 27 2.29 -9.25 -10.92
N LYS A 28 2.92 -8.06 -10.97
CA LYS A 28 4.18 -7.79 -10.26
C LYS A 28 4.05 -7.96 -8.76
N LEU A 29 2.96 -7.49 -8.16
CA LEU A 29 2.74 -7.65 -6.72
C LEU A 29 2.54 -9.12 -6.32
N ILE A 30 1.86 -9.91 -7.16
CA ILE A 30 1.73 -11.36 -6.95
C ILE A 30 3.10 -12.03 -7.04
N ALA A 31 3.91 -11.69 -8.03
CA ALA A 31 5.29 -12.18 -8.14
C ALA A 31 6.19 -11.76 -6.96
N GLU A 32 5.89 -10.62 -6.33
CA GLU A 32 6.55 -10.12 -5.11
C GLU A 32 6.03 -10.79 -3.82
N GLY A 33 4.99 -11.65 -3.90
CA GLY A 33 4.47 -12.45 -2.77
C GLY A 33 3.11 -12.02 -2.22
N ALA A 34 2.40 -11.08 -2.86
CA ALA A 34 1.05 -10.72 -2.47
C ALA A 34 0.00 -11.73 -3.00
N SER A 35 -1.02 -12.03 -2.20
CA SER A 35 -2.19 -12.82 -2.62
C SER A 35 -3.29 -11.90 -3.13
N ILE A 36 -3.45 -11.78 -4.44
CA ILE A 36 -4.46 -10.88 -5.04
C ILE A 36 -5.53 -11.69 -5.77
N HIS A 37 -6.79 -11.39 -5.51
CA HIS A 37 -7.92 -11.92 -6.26
C HIS A 37 -8.72 -10.80 -6.93
N TYR A 38 -9.56 -11.16 -7.92
CA TYR A 38 -10.25 -10.20 -8.78
C TYR A 38 -11.77 -10.34 -8.75
N ALA A 39 -12.28 -11.30 -8.00
CA ALA A 39 -13.71 -11.46 -7.77
C ALA A 39 -14.07 -10.96 -6.37
N GLU A 40 -15.19 -10.24 -6.28
CA GLU A 40 -15.74 -9.74 -5.01
C GLU A 40 -16.47 -10.88 -4.29
N ASP A 41 -15.72 -11.70 -3.54
CA ASP A 41 -16.23 -12.85 -2.82
C ASP A 41 -15.46 -13.06 -1.51
N VAL A 42 -16.19 -13.00 -0.40
CA VAL A 42 -15.66 -13.22 0.96
C VAL A 42 -15.00 -14.61 1.11
N ASN A 43 -15.41 -15.60 0.33
CA ASN A 43 -14.83 -16.95 0.36
C ASN A 43 -13.40 -16.97 -0.23
N LEU A 44 -13.03 -15.99 -1.03
CA LEU A 44 -11.68 -15.87 -1.59
C LEU A 44 -10.68 -15.23 -0.60
N ILE A 45 -11.16 -14.73 0.52
CA ILE A 45 -10.27 -14.22 1.57
C ILE A 45 -9.57 -15.41 2.22
N PRO A 46 -8.24 -15.51 2.14
CA PRO A 46 -7.48 -16.56 2.80
C PRO A 46 -7.72 -16.59 4.31
N ASP A 47 -7.73 -17.77 4.91
CA ASP A 47 -8.04 -17.94 6.33
C ASP A 47 -7.04 -17.21 7.25
N CYS A 48 -5.79 -17.03 6.81
CA CYS A 48 -4.79 -16.27 7.54
C CYS A 48 -5.14 -14.78 7.71
N PHE A 49 -6.10 -14.24 6.97
CA PHE A 49 -6.60 -12.88 7.10
C PHE A 49 -7.96 -12.78 7.81
N LYS A 50 -8.49 -13.88 8.32
CA LYS A 50 -9.78 -13.91 9.05
C LYS A 50 -9.64 -13.76 10.56
N ASP A 51 -8.45 -13.61 11.06
CA ASP A 51 -8.20 -13.29 12.47
C ASP A 51 -8.12 -11.77 12.66
N LYS A 52 -9.11 -11.20 13.33
CA LYS A 52 -9.23 -9.75 13.55
C LYS A 52 -8.14 -9.15 14.46
N GLU A 53 -7.53 -9.96 15.34
CA GLU A 53 -6.50 -9.49 16.26
C GLU A 53 -5.16 -9.26 15.57
N THR A 54 -4.93 -9.94 14.43
CA THR A 54 -3.66 -9.90 13.70
C THR A 54 -3.79 -9.28 12.31
N THR A 55 -5.00 -8.94 11.86
CA THR A 55 -5.27 -8.46 10.51
C THR A 55 -5.64 -6.97 10.50
N LEU A 56 -4.85 -6.18 9.78
CA LEU A 56 -5.16 -4.80 9.44
C LEU A 56 -5.77 -4.73 8.04
N VAL A 57 -6.96 -4.17 7.93
CA VAL A 57 -7.65 -3.97 6.64
C VAL A 57 -7.44 -2.54 6.15
N VAL A 58 -6.88 -2.40 4.95
CA VAL A 58 -6.57 -1.07 4.39
C VAL A 58 -7.36 -0.85 3.09
N TYR A 59 -8.12 0.23 3.04
CA TYR A 59 -8.91 0.56 1.86
C TYR A 59 -8.65 1.97 1.32
N THR A 60 -9.05 2.20 0.08
CA THR A 60 -9.08 3.54 -0.55
C THR A 60 -10.51 4.00 -0.74
N PRO A 61 -10.79 5.31 -0.78
CA PRO A 61 -12.13 5.83 -1.05
C PRO A 61 -12.70 5.45 -2.43
N ALA A 62 -11.88 4.88 -3.31
CA ALA A 62 -12.32 4.43 -4.64
C ALA A 62 -13.16 3.13 -4.59
N ILE A 63 -13.08 2.37 -3.49
CA ILE A 63 -13.90 1.17 -3.32
C ILE A 63 -15.32 1.56 -2.90
N PRO A 64 -16.38 0.98 -3.48
CA PRO A 64 -17.76 1.22 -3.05
C PRO A 64 -17.97 0.89 -1.58
N SER A 65 -18.85 1.63 -0.91
CA SER A 65 -19.14 1.43 0.52
C SER A 65 -19.85 0.11 0.82
N ASP A 66 -20.55 -0.43 -0.18
CA ASP A 66 -21.31 -1.68 -0.17
C ASP A 66 -20.51 -2.89 -0.67
N HIS A 67 -19.20 -2.73 -0.89
CA HIS A 67 -18.32 -3.83 -1.30
C HIS A 67 -18.33 -4.95 -0.26
N LYS A 68 -18.66 -6.17 -0.68
CA LYS A 68 -18.94 -7.32 0.21
C LYS A 68 -17.82 -7.64 1.19
N GLU A 69 -16.57 -7.66 0.72
CA GLU A 69 -15.43 -7.96 1.58
C GLU A 69 -15.16 -6.82 2.57
N LEU A 70 -15.29 -5.57 2.15
CA LEU A 70 -15.13 -4.42 3.04
C LEU A 70 -16.21 -4.41 4.12
N THR A 71 -17.45 -4.72 3.75
CA THR A 71 -18.59 -4.86 4.67
C THR A 71 -18.34 -6.02 5.64
N PHE A 72 -17.91 -7.18 5.14
CA PHE A 72 -17.54 -8.33 5.97
C PHE A 72 -16.52 -7.95 7.05
N PHE A 73 -15.45 -7.29 6.69
CA PHE A 73 -14.42 -6.89 7.67
C PHE A 73 -14.96 -5.90 8.70
N ARG A 74 -15.77 -4.93 8.28
CA ARG A 74 -16.38 -3.95 9.20
C ARG A 74 -17.35 -4.59 10.17
N ASP A 75 -18.25 -5.45 9.68
CA ASP A 75 -19.29 -6.08 10.47
C ASP A 75 -18.73 -7.09 11.48
N ASN A 76 -17.57 -7.68 11.18
CA ASN A 76 -16.87 -8.59 12.07
C ASN A 76 -15.85 -7.90 13.00
N GLY A 77 -15.81 -6.56 13.02
CA GLY A 77 -15.01 -5.78 13.98
C GLY A 77 -13.50 -5.79 13.73
N PHE A 78 -13.08 -5.92 12.48
CA PHE A 78 -11.66 -5.78 12.10
C PHE A 78 -11.20 -4.31 12.20
N ASP A 79 -9.90 -4.10 12.37
CA ASP A 79 -9.30 -2.78 12.23
C ASP A 79 -9.26 -2.37 10.75
N VAL A 80 -10.22 -1.52 10.36
CA VAL A 80 -10.43 -1.07 8.98
C VAL A 80 -10.03 0.38 8.82
N GLN A 81 -8.89 0.63 8.18
CA GLN A 81 -8.30 1.96 8.07
C GLN A 81 -8.19 2.45 6.62
N LYS A 82 -8.30 3.76 6.43
CA LYS A 82 -7.99 4.39 5.14
C LYS A 82 -6.49 4.35 4.88
N ARG A 83 -6.10 4.16 3.62
CA ARG A 83 -4.70 4.23 3.19
C ARG A 83 -3.96 5.46 3.75
N ALA A 84 -4.59 6.63 3.77
CA ALA A 84 -3.98 7.85 4.28
C ALA A 84 -3.69 7.79 5.79
N GLN A 85 -4.55 7.11 6.57
CA GLN A 85 -4.34 6.92 8.01
C GLN A 85 -3.15 6.00 8.27
N VAL A 86 -3.05 4.89 7.53
CA VAL A 86 -1.92 3.95 7.64
C VAL A 86 -0.60 4.65 7.28
N LEU A 87 -0.56 5.43 6.19
CA LEU A 87 0.62 6.23 5.85
C LEU A 87 0.95 7.24 6.96
N GLY A 88 -0.06 7.90 7.54
CA GLY A 88 0.13 8.82 8.67
C GLY A 88 0.70 8.11 9.90
N PHE A 89 0.29 6.88 10.16
CA PHE A 89 0.85 6.05 11.23
C PHE A 89 2.34 5.77 11.00
N LEU A 90 2.69 5.32 9.81
CA LEU A 90 4.08 5.00 9.46
C LEU A 90 5.02 6.21 9.55
N THR A 91 4.49 7.42 9.34
CA THR A 91 5.29 8.65 9.44
C THR A 91 5.46 9.16 10.87
N LYS A 92 4.68 8.69 11.85
CA LYS A 92 4.81 9.14 13.26
C LYS A 92 6.11 8.68 13.91
N GLU A 93 6.61 7.52 13.53
CA GLU A 93 7.83 6.93 14.09
C GLU A 93 9.09 7.34 13.33
N HIS A 94 8.94 8.13 12.26
CA HIS A 94 10.03 8.54 11.37
C HIS A 94 9.99 10.02 11.06
N LYS A 95 11.12 10.59 10.63
CA LYS A 95 11.14 11.96 10.09
C LYS A 95 10.45 11.94 8.72
N GLY A 96 9.23 12.48 8.65
CA GLY A 96 8.43 12.52 7.44
C GLY A 96 8.70 13.77 6.60
N LEU A 97 8.96 13.59 5.30
CA LEU A 97 8.97 14.63 4.29
C LEU A 97 7.71 14.50 3.44
N CYS A 98 6.76 15.42 3.62
CA CYS A 98 5.49 15.40 2.90
C CYS A 98 5.45 16.51 1.85
N VAL A 99 5.13 16.13 0.60
CA VAL A 99 4.99 17.07 -0.51
C VAL A 99 3.52 17.27 -0.82
N ALA A 100 3.03 18.49 -0.58
CA ALA A 100 1.67 18.91 -0.87
C ALA A 100 1.67 19.99 -1.97
N GLY A 101 0.54 20.18 -2.62
CA GLY A 101 0.36 21.19 -3.66
C GLY A 101 -0.65 20.80 -4.72
N THR A 102 -1.08 21.74 -5.52
CA THR A 102 -2.03 21.50 -6.62
C THR A 102 -1.35 20.72 -7.76
N HIS A 103 -0.14 21.13 -8.15
CA HIS A 103 0.67 20.55 -9.22
C HIS A 103 2.07 20.17 -8.73
N GLY A 104 2.78 19.32 -9.48
CA GLY A 104 4.18 19.00 -9.25
C GLY A 104 4.47 18.04 -8.09
N LYS A 105 3.48 17.58 -7.31
CA LYS A 105 3.69 16.70 -6.15
C LYS A 105 4.54 15.48 -6.46
N THR A 106 4.15 14.71 -7.47
CA THR A 106 4.85 13.48 -7.84
C THR A 106 6.27 13.76 -8.31
N THR A 107 6.46 14.79 -9.13
CA THR A 107 7.79 15.19 -9.62
C THR A 107 8.70 15.61 -8.46
N THR A 108 8.25 16.51 -7.62
CA THR A 108 9.03 17.01 -6.48
C THR A 108 9.36 15.89 -5.49
N SER A 109 8.38 15.05 -5.13
CA SER A 109 8.63 13.92 -4.23
C SER A 109 9.58 12.89 -4.84
N SER A 110 9.51 12.64 -6.15
CA SER A 110 10.42 11.72 -6.84
C SER A 110 11.85 12.24 -6.89
N MET A 111 12.02 13.55 -7.12
CA MET A 111 13.35 14.20 -7.09
C MET A 111 13.94 14.17 -5.69
N ALA A 112 13.18 14.57 -4.67
CA ALA A 112 13.61 14.52 -3.28
C ALA A 112 13.99 13.09 -2.85
N ALA A 113 13.14 12.11 -3.18
CA ALA A 113 13.40 10.71 -2.91
C ALA A 113 14.67 10.20 -3.60
N HIS A 114 14.91 10.59 -4.86
CA HIS A 114 16.12 10.23 -5.58
C HIS A 114 17.38 10.79 -4.89
N ILE A 115 17.39 12.06 -4.56
CA ILE A 115 18.52 12.73 -3.88
C ILE A 115 18.80 12.06 -2.53
N LEU A 116 17.79 11.87 -1.71
CA LEU A 116 17.94 11.26 -0.38
C LEU A 116 18.35 9.80 -0.46
N HIS A 117 17.79 9.02 -1.39
CA HIS A 117 18.12 7.61 -1.57
C HIS A 117 19.57 7.40 -2.04
N GLN A 118 20.10 8.31 -2.86
CA GLN A 118 21.49 8.28 -3.32
C GLN A 118 22.47 8.85 -2.29
N SER A 119 21.99 9.61 -1.30
CA SER A 119 22.83 10.19 -0.25
C SER A 119 23.10 9.18 0.89
N HIS A 120 23.96 9.56 1.81
CA HIS A 120 24.21 8.81 3.06
C HIS A 120 22.99 8.78 4.00
N VAL A 121 22.03 9.70 3.84
CA VAL A 121 20.81 9.77 4.67
C VAL A 121 19.92 8.59 4.40
N LYS A 122 19.82 8.18 3.12
CA LYS A 122 18.89 7.17 2.63
C LYS A 122 17.44 7.46 3.02
N CYS A 123 16.47 6.90 2.36
CA CYS A 123 15.06 7.10 2.72
C CYS A 123 14.16 5.99 2.19
N ASN A 124 13.07 5.74 2.88
CA ASN A 124 11.91 5.06 2.30
C ASN A 124 11.04 6.11 1.62
N ALA A 125 10.49 5.81 0.44
CA ALA A 125 9.63 6.74 -0.27
C ALA A 125 8.36 6.05 -0.80
N PHE A 126 7.22 6.69 -0.51
CA PHE A 126 5.91 6.33 -1.06
C PHE A 126 5.53 7.38 -2.10
N LEU A 127 5.63 7.03 -3.36
CA LEU A 127 5.48 7.97 -4.48
C LEU A 127 4.10 7.84 -5.14
N GLY A 128 3.58 8.95 -5.63
CA GLY A 128 2.28 9.01 -6.29
C GLY A 128 2.25 8.39 -7.69
N GLY A 129 3.39 8.01 -8.25
CA GLY A 129 3.53 7.37 -9.56
C GLY A 129 4.80 6.54 -9.67
N ILE A 130 4.86 5.69 -10.69
CA ILE A 130 6.05 4.88 -10.99
C ILE A 130 7.14 5.80 -11.54
N THR A 131 8.30 5.79 -10.89
CA THR A 131 9.47 6.55 -11.32
C THR A 131 10.22 5.82 -12.44
N LYS A 132 10.62 6.54 -13.47
CA LYS A 132 11.38 5.96 -14.60
C LYS A 132 12.73 5.37 -14.15
N ASN A 133 13.40 6.04 -13.21
CA ASN A 133 14.73 5.62 -12.72
C ASN A 133 14.72 4.31 -11.94
N TYR A 134 13.61 4.00 -11.27
CA TYR A 134 13.52 2.84 -10.37
C TYR A 134 12.48 1.82 -10.81
N GLY A 135 11.63 2.14 -11.80
CA GLY A 135 10.56 1.26 -12.25
C GLY A 135 9.48 0.96 -11.18
N THR A 136 9.45 1.75 -10.10
CA THR A 136 8.57 1.53 -8.95
C THR A 136 8.04 2.84 -8.36
N ASN A 137 7.01 2.75 -7.56
CA ASN A 137 6.48 3.84 -6.75
C ASN A 137 6.79 3.71 -5.26
N TYR A 138 7.70 2.80 -4.91
CA TYR A 138 8.18 2.58 -3.56
C TYR A 138 9.69 2.39 -3.57
N LEU A 139 10.40 3.14 -2.74
CA LEU A 139 11.82 2.93 -2.48
C LEU A 139 12.01 2.47 -1.05
N LEU A 140 12.78 1.40 -0.88
CA LEU A 140 13.21 0.88 0.41
C LEU A 140 14.69 1.20 0.61
N SER A 141 15.00 1.80 1.72
CA SER A 141 16.35 2.00 2.22
C SER A 141 16.72 0.80 3.10
N LYS A 142 17.78 0.13 2.75
CA LYS A 142 18.43 -0.90 3.61
C LYS A 142 19.43 -0.26 4.55
#